data_1bb44ad862d79f860838c271150867bc
#
_entry.id   1bb44ad862d79f860838c271150867bc
#
_cell.length_a   1.000
_cell.length_b   1.000
_cell.length_c   1.000
_cell.angle_alpha   90.00
_cell.angle_beta   90.00
_cell.angle_gamma   90.00
#
_symmetry.space_group_name_H-M   'P 1'
#
loop_
_entity.id
_entity.type
_entity.pdbx_description
1 polymer ?
#
loop_
_entity_poly.entity_id
_entity_poly.type
_entity_poly.pdbx_seq_one_letter_code
_entity_poly.pdbx_strand_id
1 'polypeptide(L)'
;NQDTNRFFEQMDFLTPELLRVLRPGRVAAIHVKDRVLFGNATGTGMPTIEPFHAQCIAHYMKHGFQYFGMITVVTDVVRENNQTYRLGWSEQCKDGSKMGVGCPEYILLFRKLPTDRSTAYADVPVKKSKEDYTRAQWQIDAHGYWRSSGDRLISKEELENISVDNLQAVYRKYSRISIHAPARGATKHLS
;
A
#
# COMPACT_ATOMS: atom_id res chain seq x y z
N ASN A 1 17.62 -8.33 -10.37
CA ASN A 1 18.61 -7.47 -9.73
C ASN A 1 18.53 -7.65 -8.21
N GLN A 2 19.52 -8.36 -7.65
CA GLN A 2 19.49 -8.67 -6.20
C GLN A 2 20.22 -7.59 -5.37
N ASP A 3 20.89 -6.67 -6.01
CA ASP A 3 21.65 -5.60 -5.36
C ASP A 3 20.83 -4.32 -5.31
N THR A 4 20.31 -4.01 -4.13
CA THR A 4 19.51 -2.81 -3.87
C THR A 4 20.34 -1.54 -3.98
N ASN A 5 21.59 -1.56 -3.58
CA ASN A 5 22.46 -0.39 -3.69
C ASN A 5 22.65 0.01 -5.15
N ARG A 6 22.97 -0.97 -5.99
CA ARG A 6 23.11 -0.74 -7.44
C ARG A 6 21.80 -0.26 -8.09
N PHE A 7 20.65 -0.73 -7.59
CA PHE A 7 19.35 -0.22 -8.04
C PHE A 7 19.23 1.27 -7.72
N PHE A 8 19.53 1.69 -6.50
CA PHE A 8 19.41 3.10 -6.11
C PHE A 8 20.47 3.98 -6.78
N GLU A 9 21.67 3.48 -7.03
CA GLU A 9 22.67 4.18 -7.86
C GLU A 9 22.12 4.49 -9.26
N GLN A 10 21.42 3.54 -9.88
CA GLN A 10 20.76 3.78 -11.17
C GLN A 10 19.60 4.78 -11.04
N MET A 11 18.83 4.67 -9.95
CA MET A 11 17.71 5.57 -9.69
C MET A 11 18.17 7.00 -9.34
N ASP A 12 19.40 7.20 -8.88
CA ASP A 12 19.98 8.54 -8.64
C ASP A 12 20.06 9.37 -9.94
N PHE A 13 20.10 8.73 -11.11
CA PHE A 13 20.01 9.41 -12.41
C PHE A 13 18.56 9.66 -12.85
N LEU A 14 17.67 8.70 -12.62
CA LEU A 14 16.29 8.78 -13.10
C LEU A 14 15.40 9.66 -12.20
N THR A 15 15.57 9.56 -10.89
CA THR A 15 14.66 10.22 -9.93
C THR A 15 14.66 11.75 -10.04
N PRO A 16 15.81 12.45 -10.22
CA PRO A 16 15.82 13.88 -10.49
C PRO A 16 15.07 14.27 -11.77
N GLU A 17 15.18 13.46 -12.82
CA GLU A 17 14.48 13.69 -14.08
C GLU A 17 12.95 13.51 -13.92
N LEU A 18 12.51 12.53 -13.15
CA LEU A 18 11.10 12.38 -12.79
C LEU A 18 10.60 13.60 -12.04
N LEU A 19 11.37 14.12 -11.09
CA LEU A 19 11.02 15.35 -10.39
C LEU A 19 10.99 16.54 -11.35
N ARG A 20 11.95 16.65 -12.27
CA ARG A 20 12.02 17.74 -13.24
C ARG A 20 10.79 17.81 -14.12
N VAL A 21 10.37 16.67 -14.69
CA VAL A 21 9.24 16.61 -15.65
C VAL A 21 7.87 16.66 -14.97
N LEU A 22 7.77 16.28 -13.71
CA LEU A 22 6.52 16.35 -12.97
C LEU A 22 6.11 17.83 -12.81
N ARG A 23 4.86 18.15 -13.13
CA ARG A 23 4.34 19.51 -12.94
C ARG A 23 4.33 19.89 -11.45
N PRO A 24 4.71 21.13 -11.07
CA PRO A 24 4.69 21.58 -9.68
C PRO A 24 3.32 21.41 -9.01
N GLY A 25 3.33 20.89 -7.79
CA GLY A 25 2.13 20.57 -7.02
C GLY A 25 1.45 19.26 -7.38
N ARG A 26 1.97 18.50 -8.35
CA ARG A 26 1.40 17.19 -8.76
C ARG A 26 2.06 16.03 -8.04
N VAL A 27 1.39 14.88 -8.10
CA VAL A 27 1.74 13.64 -7.39
C VAL A 27 2.29 12.62 -8.39
N ALA A 28 3.38 11.97 -7.99
CA ALA A 28 3.86 10.74 -8.59
C ALA A 28 3.43 9.56 -7.72
N ALA A 29 2.96 8.49 -8.34
CA ALA A 29 2.60 7.25 -7.68
C ALA A 29 3.59 6.16 -8.11
N ILE A 30 4.30 5.58 -7.14
CA ILE A 30 5.35 4.59 -7.37
C ILE A 30 4.92 3.26 -6.75
N HIS A 31 4.72 2.26 -7.59
CA HIS A 31 4.31 0.94 -7.14
C HIS A 31 5.54 0.10 -6.80
N VAL A 32 5.60 -0.39 -5.58
CA VAL A 32 6.71 -1.21 -5.08
C VAL A 32 6.21 -2.35 -4.21
N LYS A 33 7.07 -3.34 -4.01
CA LYS A 33 6.84 -4.47 -3.10
C LYS A 33 8.11 -4.74 -2.32
N ASP A 34 7.98 -5.06 -1.04
CA ASP A 34 9.08 -5.52 -0.23
C ASP A 34 9.61 -6.86 -0.74
N ARG A 35 10.88 -7.11 -0.54
CA ARG A 35 11.56 -8.27 -1.09
C ARG A 35 11.96 -9.25 0.00
N VAL A 36 11.86 -10.52 -0.35
CA VAL A 36 12.40 -11.59 0.48
C VAL A 36 13.88 -11.74 0.19
N LEU A 37 14.69 -11.62 1.22
CA LEU A 37 16.09 -12.00 1.19
C LEU A 37 16.21 -13.42 1.75
N PHE A 38 16.76 -14.31 0.96
CA PHE A 38 17.03 -15.68 1.39
C PHE A 38 18.26 -15.77 2.29
N GLY A 39 18.37 -16.80 3.08
CA GLY A 39 19.42 -16.97 4.07
C GLY A 39 20.84 -16.89 3.52
N ASN A 40 21.07 -17.32 2.27
CA ASN A 40 22.35 -17.17 1.59
C ASN A 40 22.70 -15.70 1.24
N ALA A 41 21.69 -14.85 1.04
CA ALA A 41 21.88 -13.43 0.76
C ALA A 41 22.06 -12.61 2.04
N THR A 42 21.47 -13.06 3.16
CA THR A 42 21.57 -12.37 4.46
C THR A 42 22.87 -12.63 5.21
N GLY A 43 23.59 -13.69 4.84
CA GLY A 43 24.76 -14.18 5.58
C GLY A 43 24.43 -14.81 6.94
N THR A 44 23.19 -14.80 7.38
CA THR A 44 22.74 -15.35 8.67
C THR A 44 22.17 -16.76 8.55
N GLY A 45 21.98 -17.26 7.33
CA GLY A 45 21.28 -18.51 7.07
C GLY A 45 19.75 -18.42 7.22
N MET A 46 19.23 -17.30 7.71
CA MET A 46 17.79 -17.07 7.93
C MET A 46 17.20 -16.12 6.88
N PRO A 47 16.03 -16.44 6.34
CA PRO A 47 15.33 -15.53 5.44
C PRO A 47 14.81 -14.31 6.22
N THR A 48 14.82 -13.15 5.57
CA THR A 48 14.26 -11.91 6.10
C THR A 48 13.53 -11.12 5.01
N ILE A 49 12.89 -10.05 5.39
CA ILE A 49 12.25 -9.10 4.46
C ILE A 49 13.10 -7.84 4.41
N GLU A 50 13.47 -7.44 3.20
CA GLU A 50 14.05 -6.13 2.94
C GLU A 50 12.91 -5.11 2.80
N PRO A 51 12.89 -4.06 3.64
CA PRO A 51 11.85 -3.04 3.61
C PRO A 51 12.07 -2.08 2.43
N PHE A 52 11.94 -2.60 1.21
CA PHE A 52 12.26 -1.87 -0.02
C PHE A 52 11.40 -0.62 -0.20
N HIS A 53 10.13 -0.67 0.24
CA HIS A 53 9.25 0.51 0.22
C HIS A 53 9.82 1.67 1.05
N ALA A 54 10.37 1.38 2.24
CA ALA A 54 10.94 2.40 3.10
C ALA A 54 12.21 3.00 2.50
N GLN A 55 13.04 2.17 1.87
CA GLN A 55 14.23 2.63 1.15
C GLN A 55 13.86 3.51 -0.04
N CYS A 56 12.80 3.16 -0.79
CA CYS A 56 12.26 4.01 -1.85
C CYS A 56 11.77 5.35 -1.30
N ILE A 57 11.07 5.38 -0.16
CA ILE A 57 10.62 6.63 0.46
C ILE A 57 11.83 7.53 0.75
N ALA A 58 12.87 6.99 1.41
CA ALA A 58 14.07 7.76 1.73
C ALA A 58 14.78 8.27 0.47
N HIS A 59 14.89 7.43 -0.57
CA HIS A 59 15.51 7.78 -1.84
C HIS A 59 14.78 8.93 -2.55
N TYR A 60 13.47 8.83 -2.72
CA TYR A 60 12.70 9.90 -3.39
C TYR A 60 12.72 11.21 -2.60
N MET A 61 12.67 11.14 -1.26
CA MET A 61 12.80 12.33 -0.41
C MET A 61 14.18 12.99 -0.52
N LYS A 62 15.25 12.19 -0.60
CA LYS A 62 16.62 12.68 -0.86
C LYS A 62 16.70 13.52 -2.14
N HIS A 63 15.94 13.15 -3.16
CA HIS A 63 15.88 13.84 -4.45
C HIS A 63 14.85 14.97 -4.55
N GLY A 64 14.28 15.41 -3.43
CA GLY A 64 13.44 16.60 -3.36
C GLY A 64 11.94 16.38 -3.51
N PHE A 65 11.50 15.13 -3.58
CA PHE A 65 10.08 14.81 -3.46
C PHE A 65 9.61 14.96 -2.01
N GLN A 66 8.35 15.34 -1.83
CA GLN A 66 7.68 15.21 -0.54
C GLN A 66 6.91 13.89 -0.48
N TYR A 67 7.12 13.13 0.56
CA TYR A 67 6.30 11.96 0.83
C TYR A 67 4.89 12.42 1.22
N PHE A 68 3.91 11.91 0.49
CA PHE A 68 2.51 12.34 0.61
C PHE A 68 1.61 11.25 1.24
N GLY A 69 2.10 10.05 1.29
CA GLY A 69 1.39 8.90 1.85
C GLY A 69 1.59 7.63 1.05
N MET A 70 0.87 6.59 1.45
CA MET A 70 1.00 5.27 0.85
C MET A 70 -0.38 4.58 0.82
N ILE A 71 -0.64 3.85 -0.25
CA ILE A 71 -1.76 2.93 -0.37
C ILE A 71 -1.21 1.52 -0.28
N THR A 72 -1.71 0.72 0.64
CA THR A 72 -1.36 -0.70 0.74
C THR A 72 -2.29 -1.52 -0.12
N VAL A 73 -1.72 -2.31 -1.02
CA VAL A 73 -2.45 -3.27 -1.86
C VAL A 73 -2.29 -4.64 -1.23
N VAL A 74 -3.35 -5.14 -0.63
CA VAL A 74 -3.36 -6.45 0.02
C VAL A 74 -3.76 -7.51 -1.01
N THR A 75 -2.92 -8.52 -1.17
CA THR A 75 -3.13 -9.65 -2.06
C THR A 75 -3.47 -10.91 -1.27
N ASP A 76 -4.07 -11.88 -1.94
CA ASP A 76 -4.37 -13.18 -1.34
C ASP A 76 -3.05 -13.96 -1.12
N VAL A 77 -2.68 -14.15 0.14
CA VAL A 77 -1.41 -14.79 0.51
C VAL A 77 -1.29 -16.23 0.01
N VAL A 78 -2.40 -16.93 -0.17
CA VAL A 78 -2.40 -18.30 -0.68
C VAL A 78 -2.09 -18.34 -2.17
N ARG A 79 -2.62 -17.36 -2.94
CA ARG A 79 -2.32 -17.24 -4.36
C ARG A 79 -0.89 -16.78 -4.61
N GLU A 80 -0.47 -15.76 -3.88
CA GLU A 80 0.86 -15.15 -4.04
C GLU A 80 1.98 -16.02 -3.49
N ASN A 81 1.64 -16.94 -2.60
CA ASN A 81 2.61 -17.69 -1.81
C ASN A 81 3.13 -18.96 -2.47
N ASN A 82 2.56 -19.38 -3.58
CA ASN A 82 2.98 -20.62 -4.26
C ASN A 82 4.47 -20.66 -4.65
N GLN A 83 5.18 -19.54 -4.56
CA GLN A 83 6.60 -19.45 -4.89
C GLN A 83 7.51 -19.09 -3.70
N THR A 84 6.93 -18.89 -2.51
CA THR A 84 7.74 -18.58 -1.32
C THR A 84 7.50 -19.61 -0.24
N TYR A 85 8.48 -20.49 0.00
CA TYR A 85 8.41 -21.53 1.05
C TYR A 85 8.15 -20.97 2.46
N ARG A 86 8.21 -19.66 2.67
CA ARG A 86 8.01 -19.02 3.96
C ARG A 86 6.61 -19.20 4.55
N LEU A 87 5.59 -19.33 3.71
CA LEU A 87 4.20 -19.52 4.14
C LEU A 87 3.65 -20.89 3.74
N GLY A 88 4.49 -21.76 3.18
CA GLY A 88 4.06 -23.08 2.68
C GLY A 88 3.54 -23.99 3.78
N TRP A 89 2.44 -24.68 3.49
CA TRP A 89 1.82 -25.62 4.43
C TRP A 89 2.80 -26.65 4.99
N SER A 90 3.63 -27.24 4.14
CA SER A 90 4.62 -28.24 4.56
C SER A 90 5.69 -27.66 5.51
N GLU A 91 6.04 -26.39 5.37
CA GLU A 91 6.95 -25.74 6.29
C GLU A 91 6.27 -25.43 7.64
N GLN A 92 4.99 -25.04 7.62
CA GLN A 92 4.21 -24.87 8.85
C GLN A 92 4.11 -26.17 9.65
N CYS A 93 4.00 -27.32 8.95
CA CYS A 93 3.95 -28.62 9.62
C CYS A 93 5.29 -29.02 10.26
N LYS A 94 6.41 -28.42 9.86
CA LYS A 94 7.72 -28.68 10.46
C LYS A 94 7.95 -27.75 11.67
N ASP A 95 8.05 -26.46 11.42
CA ASP A 95 8.25 -25.44 12.45
C ASP A 95 7.81 -24.08 11.92
N GLY A 96 6.75 -23.53 12.48
CA GLY A 96 6.20 -22.23 12.08
C GLY A 96 7.14 -21.03 12.36
N SER A 97 8.17 -21.18 13.18
CA SER A 97 9.13 -20.10 13.50
C SER A 97 9.92 -19.63 12.28
N LYS A 98 10.04 -20.47 11.25
CA LYS A 98 10.68 -20.12 9.97
C LYS A 98 9.81 -19.23 9.09
N MET A 99 8.54 -19.11 9.41
CA MET A 99 7.54 -18.46 8.58
C MET A 99 7.47 -16.97 8.86
N GLY A 100 7.32 -16.19 7.81
CA GLY A 100 7.04 -14.77 7.90
C GLY A 100 5.62 -14.43 7.47
N VAL A 101 5.27 -13.16 7.56
CA VAL A 101 4.03 -12.63 7.00
C VAL A 101 4.11 -12.49 5.48
N GLY A 102 2.98 -12.45 4.81
CA GLY A 102 2.91 -12.07 3.40
C GLY A 102 3.39 -10.64 3.18
N CYS A 103 4.01 -10.39 2.02
CA CYS A 103 4.42 -9.04 1.67
C CYS A 103 3.31 -8.36 0.87
N PRO A 104 2.67 -7.31 1.39
CA PRO A 104 1.75 -6.50 0.60
C PRO A 104 2.52 -5.71 -0.46
N GLU A 105 1.79 -5.15 -1.41
CA GLU A 105 2.32 -4.19 -2.35
C GLU A 105 1.97 -2.77 -1.89
N TYR A 106 2.78 -1.80 -2.28
CA TYR A 106 2.60 -0.42 -1.86
C TYR A 106 2.59 0.49 -3.08
N ILE A 107 1.65 1.42 -3.09
CA ILE A 107 1.67 2.56 -4.00
C ILE A 107 2.11 3.76 -3.17
N LEU A 108 3.38 4.13 -3.30
CA LEU A 108 3.96 5.27 -2.62
C LEU A 108 3.59 6.55 -3.35
N LEU A 109 3.06 7.52 -2.63
CA LEU A 109 2.63 8.80 -3.19
C LEU A 109 3.65 9.87 -2.81
N PHE A 110 4.17 10.53 -3.82
CA PHE A 110 5.13 11.63 -3.68
C PHE A 110 4.63 12.88 -4.38
N ARG A 111 4.86 14.02 -3.78
CA ARG A 111 4.46 15.32 -4.32
C ARG A 111 5.67 16.14 -4.71
N LYS A 112 5.65 16.73 -5.90
CA LYS A 112 6.52 17.87 -6.22
C LYS A 112 5.94 19.12 -5.59
N LEU A 113 6.77 19.88 -4.90
CA LEU A 113 6.32 21.14 -4.30
C LEU A 113 5.79 22.08 -5.37
N PRO A 114 4.71 22.83 -5.10
CA PRO A 114 4.29 23.94 -5.95
C PRO A 114 5.30 25.09 -5.85
N THR A 115 5.36 25.94 -6.85
CA THR A 115 6.19 27.15 -6.85
C THR A 115 5.68 28.13 -5.81
N ASP A 116 4.37 28.39 -5.81
CA ASP A 116 3.70 29.15 -4.76
C ASP A 116 3.25 28.21 -3.64
N ARG A 117 3.86 28.34 -2.47
CA ARG A 117 3.58 27.53 -1.28
C ARG A 117 2.54 28.16 -0.35
N SER A 118 2.09 29.37 -0.63
CA SER A 118 1.16 30.10 0.25
C SER A 118 -0.22 29.47 0.29
N THR A 119 -0.67 28.88 -0.83
CA THR A 119 -1.99 28.30 -0.99
C THR A 119 -2.01 26.77 -0.86
N ALA A 120 -0.86 26.11 -0.91
CA ALA A 120 -0.69 24.68 -0.99
C ALA A 120 -1.36 23.99 -2.20
N TYR A 121 -1.86 24.76 -3.18
CA TYR A 121 -2.38 24.23 -4.43
C TYR A 121 -1.26 23.98 -5.45
N ALA A 122 -1.56 23.22 -6.50
CA ALA A 122 -0.67 23.12 -7.65
C ALA A 122 -0.63 24.44 -8.41
N ASP A 123 0.49 24.75 -9.09
CA ASP A 123 0.64 25.98 -9.87
C ASP A 123 -0.46 26.14 -10.93
N VAL A 124 -0.95 25.03 -11.46
CA VAL A 124 -2.11 25.00 -12.36
C VAL A 124 -3.19 24.14 -11.71
N PRO A 125 -4.08 24.74 -10.89
CA PRO A 125 -5.13 23.99 -10.20
C PRO A 125 -6.16 23.43 -11.18
N VAL A 126 -6.59 22.19 -10.96
CA VAL A 126 -7.77 21.62 -11.64
C VAL A 126 -8.98 21.91 -10.78
N LYS A 127 -9.76 22.91 -11.18
CA LYS A 127 -11.02 23.25 -10.52
C LYS A 127 -12.14 22.36 -11.04
N LYS A 128 -13.02 21.98 -10.16
CA LYS A 128 -14.26 21.27 -10.49
C LYS A 128 -15.43 22.07 -9.92
N SER A 129 -16.54 22.18 -10.66
CA SER A 129 -17.75 22.76 -10.11
C SER A 129 -18.39 21.80 -9.10
N LYS A 130 -19.21 22.31 -8.20
CA LYS A 130 -19.93 21.47 -7.23
C LYS A 130 -21.03 20.63 -7.88
N GLU A 131 -21.49 21.06 -9.03
CA GLU A 131 -22.48 20.39 -9.87
C GLU A 131 -21.85 19.18 -10.56
N ASP A 132 -20.64 19.34 -11.13
CA ASP A 132 -19.91 18.28 -11.83
C ASP A 132 -19.26 17.28 -10.87
N TYR A 133 -18.82 17.78 -9.71
CA TYR A 133 -18.18 16.95 -8.68
C TYR A 133 -19.02 16.94 -7.40
N THR A 134 -20.03 16.13 -7.41
CA THR A 134 -21.00 16.05 -6.32
C THR A 134 -20.39 15.49 -5.02
N ARG A 135 -21.07 15.74 -3.91
CA ARG A 135 -20.67 15.16 -2.60
C ARG A 135 -20.66 13.63 -2.64
N ALA A 136 -21.58 13.01 -3.38
CA ALA A 136 -21.61 11.55 -3.54
C ALA A 136 -20.36 11.05 -4.28
N GLN A 137 -19.98 11.70 -5.37
CA GLN A 137 -18.75 11.37 -6.09
C GLN A 137 -17.52 11.55 -5.20
N TRP A 138 -17.45 12.65 -4.44
CA TRP A 138 -16.38 12.86 -3.48
C TRP A 138 -16.29 11.73 -2.43
N GLN A 139 -17.41 11.23 -1.92
CA GLN A 139 -17.41 10.12 -0.97
C GLN A 139 -16.85 8.84 -1.57
N ILE A 140 -17.21 8.53 -2.83
CA ILE A 140 -16.66 7.37 -3.55
C ILE A 140 -15.15 7.52 -3.72
N ASP A 141 -14.69 8.67 -4.18
CA ASP A 141 -13.25 8.93 -4.40
C ASP A 141 -12.47 8.90 -3.07
N ALA A 142 -13.03 9.48 -2.01
CA ALA A 142 -12.41 9.46 -0.69
C ALA A 142 -12.26 8.04 -0.14
N HIS A 143 -13.27 7.20 -0.32
CA HIS A 143 -13.21 5.80 0.06
C HIS A 143 -12.29 4.97 -0.86
N GLY A 144 -12.13 5.36 -2.10
CA GLY A 144 -11.24 4.69 -3.06
C GLY A 144 -9.77 5.06 -2.90
N TYR A 145 -9.48 6.35 -2.78
CA TYR A 145 -8.10 6.88 -2.90
C TYR A 145 -7.49 7.41 -1.61
N TRP A 146 -8.30 7.99 -0.70
CA TRP A 146 -7.78 8.73 0.47
C TRP A 146 -8.06 8.05 1.80
N ARG A 147 -8.50 6.82 1.77
CA ARG A 147 -8.69 6.05 2.99
C ARG A 147 -7.34 5.75 3.66
N SER A 148 -7.37 5.56 4.95
CA SER A 148 -6.26 4.90 5.65
C SER A 148 -6.14 3.44 5.18
N SER A 149 -4.93 2.92 5.16
CA SER A 149 -4.69 1.49 4.93
C SER A 149 -5.39 0.67 6.02
N GLY A 150 -5.95 -0.45 5.63
CA GLY A 150 -6.60 -1.39 6.54
C GLY A 150 -7.89 -1.97 5.96
N ASP A 151 -8.31 -3.07 6.52
CA ASP A 151 -9.55 -3.73 6.17
C ASP A 151 -10.76 -3.00 6.79
N ARG A 152 -11.88 -3.07 6.10
CA ARG A 152 -13.14 -2.66 6.69
C ARG A 152 -13.56 -3.70 7.73
N LEU A 153 -13.80 -3.25 8.93
CA LEU A 153 -14.37 -4.11 9.96
C LEU A 153 -15.84 -4.41 9.64
N ILE A 154 -16.25 -5.64 9.88
CA ILE A 154 -17.66 -6.04 9.83
C ILE A 154 -18.36 -5.41 11.02
N SER A 155 -19.51 -4.77 10.82
CA SER A 155 -20.28 -4.22 11.92
C SER A 155 -20.93 -5.35 12.75
N LYS A 156 -21.32 -5.04 13.97
CA LYS A 156 -22.02 -6.00 14.84
C LYS A 156 -23.30 -6.49 14.17
N GLU A 157 -24.06 -5.58 13.59
CA GLU A 157 -25.32 -5.87 12.90
C GLU A 157 -25.09 -6.78 11.67
N GLU A 158 -24.04 -6.52 10.92
CA GLU A 158 -23.65 -7.38 9.80
C GLU A 158 -23.26 -8.78 10.27
N LEU A 159 -22.50 -8.88 11.38
CA LEU A 159 -22.09 -10.15 11.94
C LEU A 159 -23.28 -10.97 12.47
N GLU A 160 -24.20 -10.34 13.17
CA GLU A 160 -25.43 -10.97 13.72
C GLU A 160 -26.34 -11.54 12.63
N ASN A 161 -26.30 -10.94 11.43
CA ASN A 161 -27.08 -11.39 10.27
C ASN A 161 -26.39 -12.44 9.40
N ILE A 162 -25.16 -12.82 9.74
CA ILE A 162 -24.42 -13.84 8.98
C ILE A 162 -24.66 -15.21 9.64
N SER A 163 -25.17 -16.18 8.87
CA SER A 163 -25.20 -17.55 9.34
C SER A 163 -23.79 -18.10 9.52
N VAL A 164 -23.60 -19.00 10.49
CA VAL A 164 -22.31 -19.64 10.76
C VAL A 164 -21.72 -20.29 9.51
N ASP A 165 -22.56 -20.92 8.69
CA ASP A 165 -22.14 -21.59 7.45
C ASP A 165 -21.63 -20.60 6.39
N ASN A 166 -22.10 -19.36 6.43
CA ASN A 166 -21.69 -18.31 5.51
C ASN A 166 -20.55 -17.45 6.03
N LEU A 167 -20.19 -17.56 7.30
CA LEU A 167 -19.18 -16.73 7.93
C LEU A 167 -17.85 -16.72 7.16
N GLN A 168 -17.39 -17.89 6.73
CA GLN A 168 -16.15 -17.99 5.97
C GLN A 168 -16.25 -17.37 4.57
N ALA A 169 -17.39 -17.49 3.91
CA ALA A 169 -17.62 -16.88 2.60
C ALA A 169 -17.65 -15.35 2.71
N VAL A 170 -18.28 -14.84 3.76
CA VAL A 170 -18.33 -13.40 4.06
C VAL A 170 -16.94 -12.88 4.41
N TYR A 171 -16.20 -13.57 5.27
CA TYR A 171 -14.82 -13.22 5.59
C TYR A 171 -13.96 -13.13 4.33
N ARG A 172 -14.02 -14.11 3.45
CA ARG A 172 -13.31 -14.09 2.17
C ARG A 172 -13.73 -12.91 1.28
N LYS A 173 -15.00 -12.56 1.28
CA LYS A 173 -15.52 -11.40 0.55
C LYS A 173 -14.95 -10.10 1.11
N TYR A 174 -14.94 -9.92 2.41
CA TYR A 174 -14.43 -8.71 3.04
C TYR A 174 -12.91 -8.62 3.02
N SER A 175 -12.18 -9.70 3.16
CA SER A 175 -10.72 -9.71 3.03
C SER A 175 -10.25 -9.40 1.59
N ARG A 176 -11.08 -9.70 0.58
CA ARG A 176 -10.83 -9.30 -0.81
C ARG A 176 -11.23 -7.84 -1.10
N ILE A 177 -12.14 -7.31 -0.28
CA ILE A 177 -12.65 -5.94 -0.40
C ILE A 177 -11.97 -5.03 0.65
N SER A 178 -10.81 -5.40 1.14
CA SER A 178 -9.99 -4.58 2.05
C SER A 178 -9.73 -3.16 1.54
N ILE A 179 -10.22 -2.90 0.37
CA ILE A 179 -10.21 -1.64 -0.32
C ILE A 179 -11.35 -0.70 0.12
N HIS A 180 -12.31 -1.12 0.87
CA HIS A 180 -13.44 -0.26 1.21
C HIS A 180 -13.33 0.27 2.64
N ALA A 181 -13.12 1.56 2.75
CA ALA A 181 -13.28 2.24 4.02
C ALA A 181 -14.68 1.99 4.59
N PRO A 182 -14.82 1.87 5.91
CA PRO A 182 -16.12 1.70 6.53
C PRO A 182 -17.02 2.88 6.17
N ALA A 183 -18.26 2.59 5.89
CA ALA A 183 -19.27 3.63 5.83
C ALA A 183 -19.29 4.39 7.18
N ARG A 184 -19.54 5.70 7.14
CA ARG A 184 -19.61 6.52 8.36
C ARG A 184 -20.59 5.87 9.36
N GLY A 185 -20.11 5.60 10.56
CA GLY A 185 -20.90 5.04 11.65
C GLY A 185 -20.91 3.51 11.76
N ALA A 186 -20.28 2.78 10.84
CA ALA A 186 -20.29 1.32 10.84
C ALA A 186 -19.13 0.68 11.62
N THR A 187 -18.24 1.47 12.17
CA THR A 187 -17.12 0.97 12.98
C THR A 187 -17.55 0.77 14.43
N LYS A 188 -18.28 -0.27 14.69
CA LYS A 188 -18.33 -0.81 16.03
C LYS A 188 -17.32 -1.94 16.11
N HIS A 189 -16.33 -1.77 16.97
CA HIS A 189 -15.41 -2.86 17.28
C HIS A 189 -16.19 -4.03 17.86
N LEU A 190 -15.96 -5.21 17.35
CA LEU A 190 -16.32 -6.42 18.04
C LEU A 190 -15.39 -6.54 19.25
N SER A 191 -15.88 -6.26 20.41
CA SER A 191 -15.23 -6.55 21.69
C SER A 191 -15.43 -8.01 22.08
#